data_ba8e8a71b1636bcc4908440fa11f3e00
#
_entry.id   ba8e8a71b1636bcc4908440fa11f3e00
#
_cell.length_a   1.000
_cell.length_b   1.000
_cell.length_c   1.000
_cell.angle_alpha   90.00
_cell.angle_beta   90.00
_cell.angle_gamma   90.00
#
_symmetry.space_group_name_H-M   'P 1'
#
loop_
_entity.id
_entity.type
_entity.pdbx_description
1 polymer ?
#
loop_
_entity_poly.entity_id
_entity_poly.type
_entity_poly.pdbx_seq_one_letter_code
_entity_poly.pdbx_strand_id
1 'polypeptide(L)'
;MPSVSYQRQVEFTPHGPVVLDVVTAPRPDGSLYTLAPVLSNGAIVATQTLTDMEHDASAASTAVGVTGDFFAPDPGKPAGILMRSGTLESAPMSSRSSLGISSDGMLTVARVSFDGTWRGTGQRRQLDLNAPLAKSHTTLYTSVWGPTTPSESGVVIDVIQALPPLTPNRIVAGTVTQVTDHGPVPIPPGGAVLVARGNQAPHLTAEAPTGKSVEIRPTLTPNWSGMASAIGGGPLLVAAAKPVFRAREAFGDPVLNQRSARAAVGQLTDGRIVFATVEGGGSAYSAGMTNYELAVAMARLGARTAMALASGPAASMAFDGTLLTRPAVGAEQPIADALFLSYSGVYAAPPSSATLSPNGDGVDDNLTFTYKLVRRSQVTASVVGPGATIPLVQDTEDAGIHTLQWDGVGAVEGNWRFVVTGVDDTGRSTTADRSFALNETLGSLTVTRAGQGVTATFTLAHPATVTVTVEKPNGIVLATLLSKKLDAGPQSATWSGRASSGYRVRVVATNSIGKATLVAPVTARRS
;
A
#
# COMPACT_ATOMS: atom_id res chain seq x y z
N MET A 1 -11.34 -0.82 -1.22
CA MET A 1 -11.59 0.64 -1.38
C MET A 1 -12.58 0.84 -2.52
N PRO A 2 -13.61 1.69 -2.39
CA PRO A 2 -14.61 1.92 -3.43
C PRO A 2 -13.98 2.37 -4.75
N SER A 3 -14.46 1.82 -5.87
CA SER A 3 -13.98 2.15 -7.22
C SER A 3 -12.48 1.98 -7.47
N VAL A 4 -11.78 1.26 -6.61
CA VAL A 4 -10.40 0.80 -6.82
C VAL A 4 -10.46 -0.64 -7.34
N SER A 5 -9.73 -0.90 -8.41
CA SER A 5 -9.61 -2.25 -8.99
C SER A 5 -8.15 -2.68 -9.01
N TYR A 6 -7.93 -3.95 -8.71
CA TYR A 6 -6.64 -4.61 -8.87
C TYR A 6 -6.78 -5.73 -9.92
N GLN A 7 -5.79 -5.83 -10.80
CA GLN A 7 -5.72 -6.85 -11.83
C GLN A 7 -4.27 -7.34 -11.95
N ARG A 8 -4.11 -8.67 -11.95
CA ARG A 8 -2.86 -9.32 -12.36
C ARG A 8 -3.01 -9.82 -13.78
N GLN A 9 -2.11 -9.38 -14.64
CA GLN A 9 -2.04 -9.75 -16.05
C GLN A 9 -0.78 -10.57 -16.30
N VAL A 10 -0.88 -11.62 -17.10
CA VAL A 10 0.27 -12.43 -17.55
C VAL A 10 0.34 -12.34 -19.07
N GLU A 11 1.43 -11.81 -19.58
CA GLU A 11 1.69 -11.71 -21.01
C GLU A 11 2.83 -12.66 -21.39
N PHE A 12 2.65 -13.41 -22.47
CA PHE A 12 3.70 -14.25 -23.01
C PHE A 12 4.46 -13.50 -24.09
N THR A 13 5.76 -13.31 -23.88
CA THR A 13 6.67 -12.57 -24.78
C THR A 13 7.76 -13.52 -25.31
N PRO A 14 8.50 -13.14 -26.36
CA PRO A 14 9.66 -13.92 -26.80
C PRO A 14 10.75 -14.10 -25.73
N HIS A 15 10.71 -13.30 -24.65
CA HIS A 15 11.66 -13.37 -23.54
C HIS A 15 11.14 -14.20 -22.35
N GLY A 16 9.95 -14.75 -22.45
CA GLY A 16 9.25 -15.46 -21.39
C GLY A 16 7.97 -14.77 -20.94
N PRO A 17 7.29 -15.33 -19.94
CA PRO A 17 6.12 -14.66 -19.33
C PRO A 17 6.54 -13.35 -18.66
N VAL A 18 5.61 -12.41 -18.63
CA VAL A 18 5.72 -11.14 -17.90
C VAL A 18 4.47 -10.98 -17.04
N VAL A 19 4.68 -10.82 -15.75
CA VAL A 19 3.59 -10.58 -14.78
C VAL A 19 3.52 -9.09 -14.50
N LEU A 20 2.33 -8.52 -14.73
CA LEU A 20 2.02 -7.11 -14.54
C LEU A 20 0.86 -6.97 -13.55
N ASP A 21 1.11 -6.36 -12.43
CA ASP A 21 0.11 -6.00 -11.42
C ASP A 21 -0.31 -4.55 -11.63
N VAL A 22 -1.62 -4.34 -11.76
CA VAL A 22 -2.20 -3.03 -12.08
C VAL A 22 -3.27 -2.68 -11.06
N VAL A 23 -3.13 -1.50 -10.45
CA VAL A 23 -4.19 -0.88 -9.67
C VAL A 23 -4.70 0.34 -10.41
N THR A 24 -6.02 0.43 -10.57
CA THR A 24 -6.69 1.63 -11.08
C THR A 24 -7.60 2.18 -10.00
N ALA A 25 -7.52 3.48 -9.76
CA ALA A 25 -8.19 4.14 -8.65
C ALA A 25 -8.81 5.47 -9.07
N PRO A 26 -9.81 5.98 -8.32
CA PRO A 26 -10.37 7.31 -8.54
C PRO A 26 -9.31 8.40 -8.51
N ARG A 27 -9.65 9.55 -9.08
CA ARG A 27 -8.82 10.76 -8.97
C ARG A 27 -8.66 11.16 -7.51
N PRO A 28 -7.44 11.42 -7.03
CA PRO A 28 -7.16 11.80 -5.65
C PRO A 28 -7.40 13.30 -5.44
N ASP A 29 -8.66 13.71 -5.43
CA ASP A 29 -9.09 15.10 -5.33
C ASP A 29 -9.02 15.69 -3.91
N GLY A 30 -8.45 14.94 -2.96
CA GLY A 30 -8.31 15.34 -1.57
C GLY A 30 -9.58 15.14 -0.73
N SER A 31 -10.69 14.65 -1.30
CA SER A 31 -11.92 14.37 -0.55
C SER A 31 -11.81 13.05 0.23
N LEU A 32 -11.99 11.92 -0.44
CA LEU A 32 -11.83 10.58 0.13
C LEU A 32 -10.51 9.93 -0.27
N TYR A 33 -9.95 10.33 -1.40
CA TYR A 33 -8.70 9.82 -1.92
C TYR A 33 -7.63 10.89 -1.94
N THR A 34 -6.45 10.57 -1.43
CA THR A 34 -5.25 11.39 -1.51
C THR A 34 -4.10 10.58 -2.12
N LEU A 35 -3.25 11.24 -2.90
CA LEU A 35 -2.03 10.66 -3.45
C LEU A 35 -0.86 11.47 -2.94
N ALA A 36 0.03 10.85 -2.18
CA ALA A 36 1.16 11.54 -1.58
C ALA A 36 2.36 10.60 -1.35
N PRO A 37 3.58 11.12 -1.39
CA PRO A 37 4.75 10.36 -0.96
C PRO A 37 4.75 10.17 0.57
N VAL A 38 5.26 9.02 0.99
CA VAL A 38 5.47 8.64 2.39
C VAL A 38 6.95 8.31 2.58
N LEU A 39 7.56 8.83 3.63
CA LEU A 39 8.94 8.53 4.01
C LEU A 39 9.01 7.32 4.94
N SER A 40 10.00 6.49 4.74
CA SER A 40 10.35 5.42 5.68
C SER A 40 10.65 6.00 7.06
N ASN A 41 9.99 5.47 8.10
CA ASN A 41 10.14 5.94 9.48
C ASN A 41 9.96 7.47 9.65
N GLY A 42 9.27 8.12 8.71
CA GLY A 42 9.04 9.57 8.74
C GLY A 42 10.29 10.43 8.50
N ALA A 43 11.45 9.85 8.15
CA ALA A 43 12.72 10.54 7.97
C ALA A 43 13.30 10.34 6.57
N ILE A 44 14.06 11.35 6.09
CA ILE A 44 14.74 11.29 4.79
C ILE A 44 15.86 10.23 4.80
N VAL A 45 16.56 10.08 5.93
CA VAL A 45 17.64 9.12 6.10
C VAL A 45 17.09 7.89 6.84
N ALA A 46 16.34 7.08 6.12
CA ALA A 46 15.76 5.85 6.65
C ALA A 46 15.38 4.89 5.50
N THR A 47 15.24 3.61 5.82
CA THR A 47 14.65 2.62 4.93
C THR A 47 13.74 1.68 5.71
N GLN A 48 12.64 1.23 5.06
CA GLN A 48 11.63 0.37 5.62
C GLN A 48 10.96 -0.42 4.49
N THR A 49 10.39 -1.58 4.76
CA THR A 49 9.61 -2.29 3.73
C THR A 49 8.32 -1.53 3.41
N LEU A 50 7.80 -1.67 2.21
CA LEU A 50 6.54 -1.03 1.79
C LEU A 50 5.36 -1.50 2.67
N THR A 51 5.35 -2.80 3.04
CA THR A 51 4.33 -3.37 3.92
C THR A 51 4.38 -2.78 5.34
N ASP A 52 5.58 -2.57 5.91
CA ASP A 52 5.71 -1.91 7.20
C ASP A 52 5.27 -0.44 7.14
N MET A 53 5.61 0.28 6.06
CA MET A 53 5.14 1.66 5.85
C MET A 53 3.62 1.74 5.78
N GLU A 54 2.95 0.76 5.15
CA GLU A 54 1.47 0.69 5.13
C GLU A 54 0.89 0.35 6.51
N HIS A 55 1.55 -0.53 7.28
CA HIS A 55 1.14 -0.82 8.66
C HIS A 55 1.22 0.45 9.54
N ASP A 56 2.28 1.24 9.41
CA ASP A 56 2.42 2.50 10.15
C ASP A 56 1.34 3.53 9.75
N ALA A 57 0.95 3.55 8.48
CA ALA A 57 -0.13 4.42 7.96
C ALA A 57 -1.54 3.89 8.27
N SER A 58 -1.68 2.64 8.69
CA SER A 58 -2.95 1.90 8.79
C SER A 58 -3.97 2.55 9.73
N ALA A 59 -3.52 3.20 10.82
CA ALA A 59 -4.42 3.90 11.74
C ALA A 59 -5.07 5.15 11.11
N ALA A 60 -4.45 5.75 10.09
CA ALA A 60 -4.89 7.01 9.48
C ALA A 60 -5.52 6.83 8.10
N SER A 61 -5.38 5.66 7.46
CA SER A 61 -5.93 5.42 6.12
C SER A 61 -5.94 3.93 5.77
N THR A 62 -6.73 3.58 4.74
CA THR A 62 -6.55 2.34 3.99
C THR A 62 -5.77 2.69 2.73
N ALA A 63 -4.63 2.09 2.51
CA ALA A 63 -3.72 2.51 1.45
C ALA A 63 -3.44 1.41 0.41
N VAL A 64 -3.17 1.85 -0.82
CA VAL A 64 -2.39 1.12 -1.82
C VAL A 64 -1.07 1.85 -1.98
N GLY A 65 0.02 1.17 -1.70
CA GLY A 65 1.36 1.69 -1.83
C GLY A 65 2.10 1.10 -3.04
N VAL A 66 2.96 1.91 -3.64
CA VAL A 66 3.95 1.48 -4.62
C VAL A 66 5.30 2.09 -4.25
N THR A 67 6.38 1.36 -4.49
CA THR A 67 7.75 1.88 -4.31
C THR A 67 7.89 3.25 -4.93
N GLY A 68 8.55 4.17 -4.22
CA GLY A 68 8.72 5.56 -4.65
C GLY A 68 9.94 5.80 -5.53
N ASP A 69 10.75 6.79 -5.16
CA ASP A 69 11.94 7.23 -5.91
C ASP A 69 13.10 6.22 -5.82
N PHE A 70 14.04 6.35 -6.71
CA PHE A 70 15.36 5.77 -6.55
C PHE A 70 16.03 6.33 -5.30
N PHE A 71 16.86 5.54 -4.66
CA PHE A 71 17.58 5.97 -3.45
C PHE A 71 18.99 5.39 -3.41
N ALA A 72 19.87 6.05 -2.66
CA ALA A 72 21.16 5.50 -2.30
C ALA A 72 20.98 4.59 -1.07
N PRO A 73 21.41 3.31 -1.10
CA PRO A 73 21.26 2.42 0.06
C PRO A 73 21.95 2.93 1.34
N ASP A 74 23.03 3.67 1.17
CA ASP A 74 23.73 4.38 2.24
C ASP A 74 23.74 5.88 1.91
N PRO A 75 23.12 6.73 2.70
CA PRO A 75 22.44 6.50 3.99
C PRO A 75 20.94 6.16 3.91
N GLY A 76 20.39 5.71 2.78
CA GLY A 76 18.97 5.41 2.62
C GLY A 76 18.09 6.62 2.29
N LYS A 77 18.63 7.57 1.50
CA LYS A 77 17.97 8.84 1.14
C LYS A 77 17.37 8.78 -0.27
N PRO A 78 16.10 9.27 -0.48
CA PRO A 78 15.56 9.48 -1.82
C PRO A 78 16.46 10.35 -2.69
N ALA A 79 16.56 10.02 -3.98
CA ALA A 79 17.49 10.72 -4.88
C ALA A 79 16.98 12.09 -5.34
N GLY A 80 15.67 12.25 -5.48
CA GLY A 80 15.05 13.41 -6.07
C GLY A 80 14.20 14.23 -5.09
N ILE A 81 13.23 14.94 -5.68
CA ILE A 81 12.32 15.81 -4.94
C ILE A 81 11.44 15.01 -4.00
N LEU A 82 11.25 15.54 -2.80
CA LEU A 82 10.17 15.16 -1.92
C LEU A 82 9.44 16.41 -1.47
N MET A 83 8.12 16.41 -1.68
CA MET A 83 7.25 17.46 -1.19
C MET A 83 5.96 16.86 -0.65
N ARG A 84 5.57 17.24 0.57
CA ARG A 84 4.35 16.78 1.24
C ARG A 84 3.58 17.97 1.80
N SER A 85 2.28 18.01 1.58
CA SER A 85 1.40 19.10 2.04
C SER A 85 1.94 20.51 1.68
N GLY A 86 2.49 20.66 0.45
CA GLY A 86 3.07 21.90 -0.03
C GLY A 86 4.43 22.27 0.55
N THR A 87 5.02 21.44 1.42
CA THR A 87 6.34 21.65 2.02
C THR A 87 7.42 20.90 1.25
N LEU A 88 8.45 21.61 0.79
CA LEU A 88 9.61 21.01 0.14
C LEU A 88 10.55 20.41 1.21
N GLU A 89 10.80 19.12 1.11
CA GLU A 89 11.60 18.36 2.08
C GLU A 89 12.91 17.82 1.48
N SER A 90 12.96 17.58 0.16
CA SER A 90 14.18 17.21 -0.58
C SER A 90 14.22 17.90 -1.93
N ALA A 91 15.40 18.28 -2.36
CA ALA A 91 15.60 18.93 -3.66
C ALA A 91 15.47 17.93 -4.83
N PRO A 92 14.96 18.35 -6.00
CA PRO A 92 14.92 17.53 -7.19
C PRO A 92 16.31 17.27 -7.77
N MET A 93 16.43 16.14 -8.49
CA MET A 93 17.53 15.89 -9.39
C MET A 93 17.18 16.42 -10.79
N SER A 94 17.73 17.56 -11.19
CA SER A 94 17.35 18.29 -12.42
C SER A 94 17.51 17.49 -13.72
N SER A 95 18.34 16.45 -13.71
CA SER A 95 18.59 15.55 -14.85
C SER A 95 17.55 14.43 -14.99
N ARG A 96 16.61 14.30 -14.05
CA ARG A 96 15.54 13.28 -14.03
C ARG A 96 14.17 13.93 -13.91
N SER A 97 13.14 13.20 -14.32
CA SER A 97 11.75 13.60 -14.12
C SER A 97 11.33 13.52 -12.67
N SER A 98 10.44 14.40 -12.30
CA SER A 98 9.73 14.43 -11.02
C SER A 98 8.23 14.41 -11.29
N LEU A 99 7.46 13.83 -10.36
CA LEU A 99 6.01 13.83 -10.38
C LEU A 99 5.50 14.86 -9.37
N GLY A 100 4.79 15.87 -9.85
CA GLY A 100 4.01 16.80 -9.03
C GLY A 100 2.55 16.39 -9.02
N ILE A 101 1.90 16.54 -7.87
CA ILE A 101 0.50 16.22 -7.61
C ILE A 101 -0.16 17.49 -7.10
N SER A 102 -1.12 18.04 -7.85
CA SER A 102 -1.88 19.22 -7.42
C SER A 102 -2.95 18.85 -6.40
N SER A 103 -3.47 19.83 -5.68
CA SER A 103 -4.54 19.63 -4.67
C SER A 103 -5.82 19.03 -5.24
N ASP A 104 -6.07 19.22 -6.53
CA ASP A 104 -7.21 18.64 -7.24
C ASP A 104 -6.88 17.26 -7.87
N GLY A 105 -5.71 16.69 -7.55
CA GLY A 105 -5.29 15.34 -7.95
C GLY A 105 -4.80 15.21 -9.39
N MET A 106 -4.41 16.32 -10.05
CA MET A 106 -3.78 16.23 -11.37
C MET A 106 -2.30 15.94 -11.23
N LEU A 107 -1.81 15.05 -12.10
CA LEU A 107 -0.40 14.69 -12.19
C LEU A 107 0.32 15.53 -13.24
N THR A 108 1.48 16.04 -12.86
CA THR A 108 2.41 16.73 -13.76
C THR A 108 3.78 16.05 -13.67
N VAL A 109 4.27 15.55 -14.81
CA VAL A 109 5.63 15.01 -14.91
C VAL A 109 6.51 16.00 -15.63
N ALA A 110 7.55 16.48 -14.96
CA ALA A 110 8.50 17.43 -15.51
C ALA A 110 9.89 17.28 -14.90
N ARG A 111 10.90 17.77 -15.60
CA ARG A 111 12.22 18.02 -15.00
C ARG A 111 12.14 19.30 -14.18
N VAL A 112 12.58 19.23 -12.94
CA VAL A 112 12.54 20.35 -12.00
C VAL A 112 13.95 20.63 -11.53
N SER A 113 14.34 21.89 -11.50
CA SER A 113 15.61 22.33 -10.90
C SER A 113 15.34 23.08 -9.59
N PHE A 114 16.30 22.98 -8.68
CA PHE A 114 16.30 23.66 -7.38
C PHE A 114 17.42 24.69 -7.33
N ASP A 115 17.07 25.89 -6.93
CA ASP A 115 18.00 26.97 -6.56
C ASP A 115 17.65 27.42 -5.13
N GLY A 116 18.26 26.76 -4.15
CA GLY A 116 18.15 27.13 -2.74
C GLY A 116 19.09 28.25 -2.39
N THR A 117 18.59 29.24 -1.66
CA THR A 117 19.47 30.34 -1.15
C THR A 117 19.09 30.74 0.27
N TRP A 118 20.11 31.16 1.03
CA TRP A 118 19.94 31.80 2.35
C TRP A 118 20.50 33.22 2.36
N ARG A 119 20.02 34.05 3.27
CA ARG A 119 20.51 35.41 3.51
C ARG A 119 20.38 35.77 4.98
N GLY A 120 21.48 36.16 5.59
CA GLY A 120 21.50 36.80 6.89
C GLY A 120 21.65 38.31 6.75
N THR A 121 22.63 38.90 7.45
CA THR A 121 22.96 40.35 7.38
C THR A 121 23.73 40.74 6.12
N GLY A 122 24.29 39.75 5.40
CA GLY A 122 25.09 39.96 4.19
C GLY A 122 24.32 39.70 2.90
N GLN A 123 25.04 39.20 1.88
CA GLN A 123 24.47 38.89 0.57
C GLN A 123 23.81 37.52 0.55
N ARG A 124 22.96 37.27 -0.49
CA ARG A 124 22.31 35.97 -0.70
C ARG A 124 23.32 34.92 -1.17
N ARG A 125 23.30 33.74 -0.56
CA ARG A 125 24.23 32.63 -0.80
C ARG A 125 23.50 31.34 -1.11
N GLN A 126 24.18 30.45 -1.81
CA GLN A 126 23.67 29.13 -2.18
C GLN A 126 23.39 28.26 -0.95
N LEU A 127 22.37 27.42 -1.07
CA LEU A 127 21.87 26.55 -0.01
C LEU A 127 21.44 25.20 -0.57
N ASP A 128 21.96 24.12 -0.01
CA ASP A 128 21.43 22.77 -0.21
C ASP A 128 20.34 22.47 0.83
N LEU A 129 19.44 21.55 0.51
CA LEU A 129 18.34 21.15 1.38
C LEU A 129 18.40 19.66 1.70
N ASN A 130 18.47 19.30 2.97
CA ASN A 130 18.43 17.93 3.47
C ASN A 130 19.29 16.98 2.59
N ALA A 131 20.54 17.35 2.39
CA ALA A 131 21.51 16.66 1.54
C ALA A 131 22.80 16.39 2.32
N PRO A 132 23.61 15.40 1.92
CA PRO A 132 24.94 15.23 2.49
C PRO A 132 25.75 16.52 2.36
N LEU A 133 26.44 16.92 3.43
CA LEU A 133 27.20 18.16 3.46
C LEU A 133 28.44 18.09 2.56
N ALA A 134 28.41 18.80 1.44
CA ALA A 134 29.55 18.90 0.54
C ALA A 134 30.59 19.91 1.05
N LYS A 135 31.84 19.78 0.57
CA LYS A 135 32.88 20.78 0.84
C LYS A 135 32.47 22.14 0.26
N SER A 136 32.70 23.20 1.03
CA SER A 136 32.41 24.59 0.61
C SER A 136 30.93 24.83 0.26
N HIS A 137 30.04 24.14 0.94
CA HIS A 137 28.59 24.31 0.84
C HIS A 137 27.97 24.73 2.18
N THR A 138 26.77 25.28 2.11
CA THR A 138 25.85 25.44 3.23
C THR A 138 24.63 24.57 2.99
N THR A 139 24.24 23.76 3.96
CA THR A 139 23.08 22.89 3.89
C THR A 139 22.10 23.22 5.01
N LEU A 140 20.82 23.32 4.68
CA LEU A 140 19.73 23.41 5.64
C LEU A 140 19.25 22.00 5.97
N TYR A 141 19.26 21.64 7.23
CA TYR A 141 18.68 20.41 7.76
C TYR A 141 17.41 20.76 8.51
N THR A 142 16.29 20.17 8.12
CA THR A 142 15.00 20.24 8.80
C THR A 142 14.74 18.96 9.58
N SER A 143 13.73 18.96 10.47
CA SER A 143 13.43 17.79 11.32
C SER A 143 13.14 16.49 10.54
N VAL A 144 12.76 16.58 9.26
CA VAL A 144 12.57 15.39 8.40
C VAL A 144 13.88 14.71 7.95
N TRP A 145 15.04 15.38 8.11
CA TRP A 145 16.33 14.74 7.87
C TRP A 145 16.58 13.59 8.86
N GLY A 146 16.26 13.82 10.10
CA GLY A 146 16.50 12.93 11.23
C GLY A 146 16.66 13.73 12.51
N PRO A 147 16.98 13.11 13.64
CA PRO A 147 17.05 13.79 14.94
C PRO A 147 18.25 14.74 15.09
N THR A 148 19.34 14.50 14.33
CA THR A 148 20.59 15.27 14.43
C THR A 148 21.18 15.59 13.06
N THR A 149 21.99 16.64 12.99
CA THR A 149 22.81 16.94 11.81
C THR A 149 23.89 15.86 11.60
N PRO A 150 24.43 15.71 10.37
CA PRO A 150 25.61 14.88 10.14
C PRO A 150 26.80 15.28 11.03
N SER A 151 27.61 14.28 11.41
CA SER A 151 28.85 14.49 12.15
C SER A 151 29.98 14.84 11.18
N GLU A 152 30.33 16.10 11.07
CA GLU A 152 31.38 16.60 10.19
C GLU A 152 32.33 17.52 10.94
N SER A 153 33.60 17.58 10.53
CA SER A 153 34.61 18.46 11.08
C SER A 153 34.77 19.74 10.25
N GLY A 154 35.23 20.82 10.89
CA GLY A 154 35.47 22.11 10.23
C GLY A 154 34.17 22.76 9.74
N VAL A 155 33.12 22.66 10.55
CA VAL A 155 31.80 23.22 10.28
C VAL A 155 31.50 24.42 11.18
N VAL A 156 30.56 25.25 10.73
CA VAL A 156 29.81 26.19 11.57
C VAL A 156 28.34 25.81 11.46
N ILE A 157 27.67 25.79 12.59
CA ILE A 157 26.31 25.28 12.74
C ILE A 157 25.47 26.35 13.45
N ASP A 158 24.41 26.79 12.79
CA ASP A 158 23.45 27.76 13.32
C ASP A 158 22.09 27.06 13.53
N VAL A 159 21.62 27.06 14.75
CA VAL A 159 20.33 26.50 15.15
C VAL A 159 19.24 27.55 15.01
N ILE A 160 18.18 27.21 14.31
CA ILE A 160 16.95 27.99 14.13
C ILE A 160 15.82 27.24 14.82
N GLN A 161 15.37 27.71 15.98
CA GLN A 161 14.39 26.99 16.82
C GLN A 161 13.02 26.84 16.18
N ALA A 162 12.61 27.81 15.36
CA ALA A 162 11.35 27.77 14.61
C ALA A 162 11.57 28.31 13.20
N LEU A 163 11.14 27.54 12.22
CA LEU A 163 11.17 27.92 10.80
C LEU A 163 9.84 27.51 10.16
N PRO A 164 9.12 28.43 9.50
CA PRO A 164 7.92 28.06 8.75
C PRO A 164 8.20 27.00 7.68
N PRO A 165 7.19 26.20 7.28
CA PRO A 165 7.35 25.19 6.22
C PRO A 165 7.93 25.79 4.94
N LEU A 166 8.86 25.07 4.31
CA LEU A 166 9.55 25.51 3.09
C LEU A 166 8.63 25.38 1.89
N THR A 167 7.80 26.40 1.64
CA THR A 167 6.97 26.44 0.44
C THR A 167 7.81 26.85 -0.78
N PRO A 168 7.80 26.10 -1.89
CA PRO A 168 8.55 26.47 -3.09
C PRO A 168 8.27 27.91 -3.55
N ASN A 169 9.31 28.62 -3.95
CA ASN A 169 9.29 29.98 -4.48
C ASN A 169 8.79 31.06 -3.48
N ARG A 170 8.72 30.74 -2.19
CA ARG A 170 8.43 31.69 -1.11
C ARG A 170 9.63 31.85 -0.20
N ILE A 171 9.83 33.06 0.34
CA ILE A 171 10.84 33.32 1.35
C ILE A 171 10.21 33.00 2.70
N VAL A 172 10.93 32.22 3.52
CA VAL A 172 10.64 32.00 4.94
C VAL A 172 11.80 32.54 5.75
N ALA A 173 11.58 32.94 6.99
CA ALA A 173 12.61 33.44 7.86
C ALA A 173 12.51 32.83 9.26
N GLY A 174 13.67 32.66 9.88
CA GLY A 174 13.81 32.24 11.27
C GLY A 174 14.95 32.92 11.96
N THR A 175 14.95 32.95 13.29
CA THR A 175 16.00 33.58 14.10
C THR A 175 17.00 32.54 14.55
N VAL A 176 18.30 32.84 14.39
CA VAL A 176 19.40 32.03 14.92
C VAL A 176 19.41 32.13 16.44
N THR A 177 19.27 31.00 17.12
CA THR A 177 19.24 30.94 18.60
C THR A 177 20.54 30.46 19.19
N GLN A 178 21.35 29.72 18.44
CA GLN A 178 22.62 29.16 18.88
C GLN A 178 23.57 29.03 17.69
N VAL A 179 24.85 29.29 17.91
CA VAL A 179 25.97 29.08 16.98
C VAL A 179 26.98 28.15 17.63
N THR A 180 27.49 27.15 16.90
CA THR A 180 28.58 26.27 17.37
C THR A 180 29.48 25.87 16.20
N ASP A 181 30.71 25.46 16.49
CA ASP A 181 31.71 25.00 15.51
C ASP A 181 31.93 23.47 15.56
N HIS A 182 31.12 22.77 16.31
CA HIS A 182 31.18 21.32 16.45
C HIS A 182 29.79 20.70 16.43
N GLY A 183 29.68 19.52 15.82
CA GLY A 183 28.46 18.72 15.72
C GLY A 183 28.73 17.25 16.08
N PRO A 184 27.70 16.39 15.97
CA PRO A 184 26.34 16.70 15.53
C PRO A 184 25.49 17.45 16.55
N VAL A 185 24.52 18.26 16.09
CA VAL A 185 23.55 18.94 16.95
C VAL A 185 22.14 18.44 16.73
N PRO A 186 21.27 18.45 17.75
CA PRO A 186 19.85 18.13 17.58
C PRO A 186 19.16 19.12 16.63
N ILE A 187 18.29 18.61 15.76
CA ILE A 187 17.46 19.43 14.88
C ILE A 187 16.13 19.70 15.60
N PRO A 188 15.76 20.97 15.88
CA PRO A 188 14.56 21.27 16.65
C PRO A 188 13.28 20.85 15.87
N PRO A 189 12.28 20.26 16.55
CA PRO A 189 10.96 20.06 15.95
C PRO A 189 10.35 21.39 15.48
N GLY A 190 9.92 21.46 14.21
CA GLY A 190 9.41 22.72 13.62
C GLY A 190 10.46 23.80 13.39
N GLY A 191 11.73 23.48 13.61
CA GLY A 191 12.88 24.33 13.32
C GLY A 191 13.79 23.74 12.25
N ALA A 192 15.02 24.29 12.19
CA ALA A 192 16.03 23.85 11.25
C ALA A 192 17.44 24.16 11.73
N VAL A 193 18.43 23.59 11.08
CA VAL A 193 19.86 23.86 11.36
C VAL A 193 20.57 24.16 10.04
N LEU A 194 21.25 25.29 9.97
CA LEU A 194 22.17 25.61 8.89
C LEU A 194 23.56 25.08 9.25
N VAL A 195 24.15 24.31 8.36
CA VAL A 195 25.52 23.81 8.51
C VAL A 195 26.36 24.28 7.34
N ALA A 196 27.39 25.04 7.59
CA ALA A 196 28.33 25.51 6.57
C ALA A 196 29.71 24.88 6.76
N ARG A 197 30.38 24.52 5.66
CA ARG A 197 31.70 23.89 5.65
C ARG A 197 32.64 24.61 4.70
N GLY A 198 33.95 24.56 5.02
CA GLY A 198 35.00 25.12 4.18
C GLY A 198 34.90 26.65 4.06
N ASN A 199 34.96 27.18 2.84
CA ASN A 199 34.89 28.64 2.62
C ASN A 199 33.52 29.25 2.93
N GLN A 200 32.46 28.46 3.16
CA GLN A 200 31.16 28.96 3.58
C GLN A 200 31.04 29.16 5.08
N ALA A 201 31.85 28.49 5.91
CA ALA A 201 31.80 28.60 7.36
C ALA A 201 32.05 30.04 7.87
N PRO A 202 33.09 30.79 7.41
CA PRO A 202 33.29 32.18 7.81
C PRO A 202 32.13 33.10 7.43
N HIS A 203 31.45 32.83 6.32
CA HIS A 203 30.29 33.61 5.90
C HIS A 203 29.09 33.36 6.81
N LEU A 204 28.82 32.12 7.20
CA LEU A 204 27.73 31.80 8.12
C LEU A 204 27.97 32.48 9.47
N THR A 205 29.18 32.37 10.04
CA THR A 205 29.58 33.06 11.28
C THR A 205 29.36 34.57 11.23
N ALA A 206 29.77 35.22 10.13
CA ALA A 206 29.70 36.67 10.02
C ALA A 206 28.30 37.22 9.74
N GLU A 207 27.50 36.47 8.97
CA GLU A 207 26.24 36.96 8.41
C GLU A 207 24.99 36.44 9.15
N ALA A 208 25.13 35.40 9.97
CA ALA A 208 24.02 34.80 10.72
C ALA A 208 24.32 34.58 12.22
N PRO A 209 24.87 35.58 12.95
CA PRO A 209 25.17 35.41 14.38
C PRO A 209 23.88 35.25 15.20
N THR A 210 24.01 34.70 16.40
CA THR A 210 22.91 34.54 17.36
C THR A 210 22.07 35.83 17.50
N GLY A 211 20.75 35.67 17.49
CA GLY A 211 19.77 36.76 17.57
C GLY A 211 19.43 37.39 16.20
N LYS A 212 20.10 37.04 15.11
CA LYS A 212 19.81 37.57 13.78
C LYS A 212 18.82 36.68 13.03
N SER A 213 18.03 37.31 12.18
CA SER A 213 17.12 36.62 11.27
C SER A 213 17.86 36.13 10.04
N VAL A 214 17.52 34.91 9.60
CA VAL A 214 18.00 34.30 8.36
C VAL A 214 16.80 34.03 7.46
N GLU A 215 16.85 34.52 6.22
CA GLU A 215 15.89 34.23 5.16
C GLU A 215 16.34 32.99 4.39
N ILE A 216 15.39 32.07 4.13
CA ILE A 216 15.57 30.90 3.28
C ILE A 216 14.63 31.06 2.07
N ARG A 217 15.16 30.87 0.86
CA ARG A 217 14.38 30.89 -0.38
C ARG A 217 14.59 29.61 -1.18
N PRO A 218 13.64 28.66 -1.15
CA PRO A 218 13.67 27.44 -1.96
C PRO A 218 13.01 27.73 -3.32
N THR A 219 13.80 27.94 -4.38
CA THR A 219 13.27 28.20 -5.72
C THR A 219 13.21 26.92 -6.54
N LEU A 220 12.04 26.60 -7.10
CA LEU A 220 11.85 25.53 -8.08
C LEU A 220 11.57 26.12 -9.46
N THR A 221 12.16 25.54 -10.49
CA THR A 221 11.90 25.86 -11.90
C THR A 221 11.61 24.59 -12.67
N PRO A 222 10.40 24.41 -13.28
CA PRO A 222 9.26 25.35 -13.25
C PRO A 222 8.70 25.58 -11.85
N ASN A 223 7.88 26.62 -11.70
CA ASN A 223 7.27 26.95 -10.41
C ASN A 223 6.25 25.88 -9.99
N TRP A 224 6.52 25.21 -8.87
CA TRP A 224 5.68 24.16 -8.28
C TRP A 224 5.04 24.56 -6.93
N SER A 225 4.93 25.87 -6.69
CA SER A 225 4.29 26.37 -5.43
C SER A 225 2.80 25.98 -5.31
N GLY A 226 2.15 25.58 -6.42
CA GLY A 226 0.77 25.07 -6.43
C GLY A 226 0.63 23.56 -6.32
N MET A 227 1.73 22.81 -6.21
CA MET A 227 1.67 21.37 -5.99
C MET A 227 1.45 21.07 -4.51
N ALA A 228 0.51 20.17 -4.22
CA ALA A 228 0.28 19.67 -2.86
C ALA A 228 1.36 18.68 -2.45
N SER A 229 1.82 17.86 -3.39
CA SER A 229 2.87 16.84 -3.16
C SER A 229 3.75 16.69 -4.39
N ALA A 230 4.96 16.16 -4.20
CA ALA A 230 5.84 15.76 -5.29
C ALA A 230 6.79 14.66 -4.85
N ILE A 231 7.15 13.79 -5.81
CA ILE A 231 8.11 12.71 -5.62
C ILE A 231 9.07 12.65 -6.80
N GLY A 232 10.32 12.29 -6.53
CA GLY A 232 11.30 11.98 -7.55
C GLY A 232 10.97 10.69 -8.30
N GLY A 233 11.74 10.39 -9.34
CA GLY A 233 11.59 9.17 -10.15
C GLY A 233 12.21 9.33 -11.52
N GLY A 234 11.48 8.80 -12.51
CA GLY A 234 11.90 8.82 -13.91
C GLY A 234 12.36 7.45 -14.42
N PRO A 235 12.51 7.33 -15.73
CA PRO A 235 12.23 8.35 -16.72
C PRO A 235 10.73 8.59 -16.97
N LEU A 236 10.42 9.67 -17.67
CA LEU A 236 9.09 9.91 -18.25
C LEU A 236 8.74 8.74 -19.19
N LEU A 237 7.60 8.10 -18.96
CA LEU A 237 7.15 6.93 -19.73
C LEU A 237 6.12 7.30 -20.80
N VAL A 238 5.14 8.12 -20.43
CA VAL A 238 4.03 8.52 -21.32
C VAL A 238 3.86 10.03 -21.27
N ALA A 239 3.75 10.64 -22.43
CA ALA A 239 3.44 12.05 -22.62
C ALA A 239 2.32 12.19 -23.66
N ALA A 240 1.26 12.95 -23.34
CA ALA A 240 0.11 13.17 -24.22
C ALA A 240 -0.45 11.85 -24.79
N ALA A 241 -0.58 10.83 -23.94
CA ALA A 241 -1.06 9.47 -24.25
C ALA A 241 -0.17 8.70 -25.26
N LYS A 242 1.08 9.10 -25.45
CA LYS A 242 2.03 8.40 -26.31
C LYS A 242 3.23 7.91 -25.50
N PRO A 243 3.71 6.66 -25.72
CA PRO A 243 4.90 6.17 -25.07
C PRO A 243 6.13 6.97 -25.49
N VAL A 244 7.01 7.27 -24.54
CA VAL A 244 8.24 8.01 -24.76
C VAL A 244 9.38 7.01 -25.02
N PHE A 245 9.93 7.00 -26.23
CA PHE A 245 11.02 6.08 -26.57
C PHE A 245 12.35 6.47 -25.93
N ARG A 246 12.65 7.78 -25.90
CA ARG A 246 13.89 8.31 -25.28
C ARG A 246 13.56 9.56 -24.46
N ALA A 247 13.52 9.40 -23.16
CA ALA A 247 13.29 10.53 -22.25
C ALA A 247 14.51 11.47 -22.13
N ARG A 248 15.70 11.04 -22.54
CA ARG A 248 17.00 11.76 -22.42
C ARG A 248 17.27 12.20 -20.98
N GLU A 249 17.05 11.28 -20.04
CA GLU A 249 17.28 11.49 -18.62
C GLU A 249 18.54 10.79 -18.17
N ALA A 250 19.12 11.21 -17.03
CA ALA A 250 20.36 10.67 -16.48
C ALA A 250 20.14 9.32 -15.80
N PHE A 251 19.88 8.30 -16.60
CA PHE A 251 19.83 6.91 -16.18
C PHE A 251 20.81 6.08 -17.00
N GLY A 252 21.44 5.13 -16.34
CA GLY A 252 22.31 4.14 -16.99
C GLY A 252 21.53 3.04 -17.68
N ASP A 253 22.25 2.25 -18.45
CA ASP A 253 21.75 1.11 -19.22
C ASP A 253 20.95 0.08 -18.40
N PRO A 254 21.36 -0.28 -17.16
CA PRO A 254 20.58 -1.20 -16.32
C PRO A 254 19.14 -0.72 -16.07
N VAL A 255 18.92 0.59 -15.93
CA VAL A 255 17.59 1.15 -15.73
C VAL A 255 16.81 1.26 -17.04
N LEU A 256 17.45 1.66 -18.14
CA LEU A 256 16.76 1.96 -19.39
C LEU A 256 16.47 0.71 -20.23
N ASN A 257 17.47 -0.16 -20.44
CA ASN A 257 17.45 -1.18 -21.48
C ASN A 257 17.41 -2.61 -20.95
N GLN A 258 17.88 -2.85 -19.70
CA GLN A 258 17.81 -4.20 -19.13
C GLN A 258 16.41 -4.52 -18.64
N ARG A 259 16.02 -5.79 -18.82
CA ARG A 259 14.77 -6.32 -18.25
C ARG A 259 14.91 -6.50 -16.75
N SER A 260 13.97 -5.95 -16.01
CA SER A 260 13.90 -6.16 -14.56
C SER A 260 12.48 -5.90 -14.05
N ALA A 261 12.26 -6.11 -12.75
CA ALA A 261 11.08 -5.61 -12.07
C ALA A 261 10.99 -4.09 -12.20
N ARG A 262 9.78 -3.55 -12.34
CA ARG A 262 9.52 -2.14 -12.61
C ARG A 262 8.33 -1.66 -11.80
N ALA A 263 8.33 -0.39 -11.43
CA ALA A 263 7.18 0.30 -10.88
C ALA A 263 6.91 1.58 -11.67
N ALA A 264 5.65 1.96 -11.79
CA ALA A 264 5.22 3.15 -12.47
C ALA A 264 3.94 3.71 -11.88
N VAL A 265 3.76 5.02 -12.03
CA VAL A 265 2.53 5.74 -11.76
C VAL A 265 2.12 6.53 -13.00
N GLY A 266 0.81 6.59 -13.26
CA GLY A 266 0.26 7.37 -14.35
C GLY A 266 -1.13 7.90 -14.03
N GLN A 267 -1.58 8.83 -14.88
CA GLN A 267 -2.94 9.35 -14.85
C GLN A 267 -3.62 9.09 -16.18
N LEU A 268 -4.83 8.56 -16.11
CA LEU A 268 -5.69 8.31 -17.26
C LEU A 268 -6.32 9.62 -17.76
N THR A 269 -6.92 9.60 -18.94
CA THR A 269 -7.59 10.78 -19.53
C THR A 269 -8.77 11.28 -18.71
N ASP A 270 -9.43 10.41 -17.95
CA ASP A 270 -10.55 10.74 -17.07
C ASP A 270 -10.11 11.17 -15.65
N GLY A 271 -8.80 11.29 -15.42
CA GLY A 271 -8.22 11.71 -14.14
C GLY A 271 -7.96 10.59 -13.15
N ARG A 272 -8.41 9.36 -13.39
CA ARG A 272 -8.07 8.21 -12.54
C ARG A 272 -6.58 7.97 -12.52
N ILE A 273 -6.10 7.44 -11.39
CA ILE A 273 -4.69 7.03 -11.21
C ILE A 273 -4.52 5.58 -11.61
N VAL A 274 -3.40 5.26 -12.21
CA VAL A 274 -2.95 3.89 -12.46
C VAL A 274 -1.56 3.69 -11.84
N PHE A 275 -1.44 2.68 -10.98
CA PHE A 275 -0.17 2.08 -10.59
C PHE A 275 0.06 0.82 -11.41
N ALA A 276 1.28 0.61 -11.84
CA ALA A 276 1.68 -0.61 -12.53
C ALA A 276 3.02 -1.10 -11.96
N THR A 277 3.07 -2.37 -11.59
CA THR A 277 4.31 -3.01 -11.15
C THR A 277 4.52 -4.27 -11.97
N VAL A 278 5.67 -4.35 -12.64
CA VAL A 278 6.11 -5.52 -13.36
C VAL A 278 6.97 -6.36 -12.42
N GLU A 279 6.58 -7.61 -12.22
CA GLU A 279 7.38 -8.53 -11.43
C GLU A 279 8.64 -8.96 -12.21
N GLY A 280 9.70 -9.25 -11.47
CA GLY A 280 10.98 -9.75 -12.00
C GLY A 280 11.35 -11.09 -11.35
N GLY A 281 12.57 -11.53 -11.54
CA GLY A 281 13.10 -12.72 -10.88
C GLY A 281 13.45 -13.89 -11.79
N GLY A 282 13.31 -13.72 -13.11
CA GLY A 282 13.78 -14.67 -14.10
C GLY A 282 12.76 -15.10 -15.13
N SER A 283 13.24 -15.54 -16.28
CA SER A 283 12.43 -15.85 -17.46
C SER A 283 11.43 -17.00 -17.27
N ALA A 284 11.62 -17.83 -16.26
CA ALA A 284 10.68 -18.92 -15.97
C ALA A 284 9.37 -18.45 -15.31
N TYR A 285 9.39 -17.30 -14.63
CA TYR A 285 8.23 -16.75 -13.93
C TYR A 285 7.82 -15.39 -14.49
N SER A 286 8.71 -14.40 -14.45
CA SER A 286 8.53 -13.09 -15.04
C SER A 286 9.86 -12.55 -15.54
N ALA A 287 9.95 -12.36 -16.85
CA ALA A 287 11.17 -11.84 -17.50
C ALA A 287 11.41 -10.35 -17.20
N GLY A 288 10.47 -9.67 -16.56
CA GLY A 288 10.52 -8.23 -16.37
C GLY A 288 10.33 -7.45 -17.66
N MET A 289 10.46 -6.14 -17.58
CA MET A 289 10.37 -5.21 -18.74
C MET A 289 11.57 -4.27 -18.80
N THR A 290 11.91 -3.83 -20.02
CA THR A 290 12.68 -2.60 -20.23
C THR A 290 11.81 -1.39 -19.94
N ASN A 291 12.40 -0.20 -19.79
CA ASN A 291 11.62 1.02 -19.58
C ASN A 291 10.70 1.36 -20.76
N TYR A 292 11.13 1.06 -22.00
CA TYR A 292 10.28 1.32 -23.17
C TYR A 292 9.08 0.39 -23.23
N GLU A 293 9.25 -0.89 -22.88
CA GLU A 293 8.11 -1.82 -22.79
C GLU A 293 7.13 -1.40 -21.70
N LEU A 294 7.62 -0.92 -20.55
CA LEU A 294 6.77 -0.34 -19.51
C LEU A 294 6.04 0.92 -20.02
N ALA A 295 6.70 1.78 -20.80
CA ALA A 295 6.06 2.95 -21.41
C ALA A 295 4.92 2.55 -22.36
N VAL A 296 5.13 1.52 -23.18
CA VAL A 296 4.09 0.96 -24.08
C VAL A 296 2.96 0.35 -23.24
N ALA A 297 3.26 -0.40 -22.17
CA ALA A 297 2.25 -0.97 -21.28
C ALA A 297 1.40 0.12 -20.61
N MET A 298 2.02 1.17 -20.08
CA MET A 298 1.30 2.30 -19.46
C MET A 298 0.42 3.04 -20.47
N ALA A 299 0.88 3.25 -21.70
CA ALA A 299 0.06 3.87 -22.77
C ALA A 299 -1.13 2.96 -23.14
N ARG A 300 -0.94 1.64 -23.22
CA ARG A 300 -2.00 0.65 -23.47
C ARG A 300 -3.03 0.59 -22.33
N LEU A 301 -2.61 0.81 -21.09
CA LEU A 301 -3.50 0.96 -19.92
C LEU A 301 -4.30 2.26 -19.97
N GLY A 302 -4.05 3.15 -20.95
CA GLY A 302 -4.78 4.40 -21.14
C GLY A 302 -4.17 5.62 -20.43
N ALA A 303 -2.92 5.51 -19.94
CA ALA A 303 -2.27 6.64 -19.30
C ALA A 303 -2.08 7.81 -20.29
N ARG A 304 -2.50 9.00 -19.89
CA ARG A 304 -2.21 10.26 -20.59
C ARG A 304 -0.80 10.77 -20.27
N THR A 305 -0.41 10.61 -19.01
CA THR A 305 0.95 10.87 -18.52
C THR A 305 1.35 9.74 -17.57
N ALA A 306 2.63 9.35 -17.60
CA ALA A 306 3.17 8.35 -16.69
C ALA A 306 4.66 8.55 -16.47
N MET A 307 5.14 8.18 -15.29
CA MET A 307 6.54 8.21 -14.87
C MET A 307 6.92 6.87 -14.26
N ALA A 308 8.13 6.40 -14.54
CA ALA A 308 8.71 5.27 -13.83
C ALA A 308 9.11 5.69 -12.41
N LEU A 309 9.03 4.75 -11.51
CA LEU A 309 9.51 4.80 -10.13
C LEU A 309 10.71 3.88 -9.98
N ALA A 310 11.19 3.64 -8.75
CA ALA A 310 12.32 2.75 -8.52
C ALA A 310 12.09 1.37 -9.16
N SER A 311 13.16 0.74 -9.59
CA SER A 311 13.16 -0.51 -10.35
C SER A 311 14.05 -1.57 -9.71
N GLY A 312 14.01 -2.78 -10.24
CA GLY A 312 14.79 -3.91 -9.74
C GLY A 312 14.19 -4.50 -8.46
N PRO A 313 15.01 -5.00 -7.53
CA PRO A 313 14.55 -5.68 -6.32
C PRO A 313 13.61 -4.86 -5.42
N ALA A 314 13.71 -3.54 -5.48
CA ALA A 314 12.90 -2.62 -4.70
C ALA A 314 11.49 -2.40 -5.26
N ALA A 315 11.22 -2.78 -6.54
CA ALA A 315 9.91 -2.56 -7.15
C ALA A 315 8.85 -3.46 -6.51
N SER A 316 7.93 -2.87 -5.78
CA SER A 316 6.87 -3.55 -5.03
C SER A 316 5.57 -2.76 -5.08
N MET A 317 4.46 -3.46 -4.88
CA MET A 317 3.12 -2.91 -4.67
C MET A 317 2.48 -3.66 -3.52
N ALA A 318 1.81 -2.95 -2.63
CA ALA A 318 1.12 -3.51 -1.47
C ALA A 318 -0.28 -2.90 -1.32
N PHE A 319 -1.11 -3.56 -0.53
CA PHE A 319 -2.42 -3.09 -0.12
C PHE A 319 -2.65 -3.40 1.34
N ASP A 320 -2.85 -2.37 2.14
CA ASP A 320 -3.19 -2.43 3.57
C ASP A 320 -2.26 -3.39 4.35
N GLY A 321 -0.95 -3.29 4.11
CA GLY A 321 0.10 -4.11 4.73
C GLY A 321 0.33 -5.48 4.09
N THR A 322 -0.31 -5.78 2.97
CA THR A 322 -0.13 -7.06 2.27
C THR A 322 0.46 -6.85 0.88
N LEU A 323 1.57 -7.53 0.57
CA LEU A 323 2.16 -7.49 -0.77
C LEU A 323 1.19 -8.02 -1.83
N LEU A 324 0.99 -7.22 -2.89
CA LEU A 324 0.32 -7.63 -4.11
C LEU A 324 1.28 -8.26 -5.11
N THR A 325 2.56 -7.90 -5.05
CA THR A 325 3.61 -8.36 -5.96
C THR A 325 4.50 -9.41 -5.31
N ARG A 326 5.08 -10.29 -6.11
CA ARG A 326 6.13 -11.21 -5.67
C ARG A 326 7.48 -10.51 -5.69
N PRO A 327 8.23 -10.47 -4.57
CA PRO A 327 9.57 -9.89 -4.55
C PRO A 327 10.53 -10.57 -5.52
N ALA A 328 11.27 -9.77 -6.28
CA ALA A 328 12.19 -10.27 -7.32
C ALA A 328 13.38 -11.08 -6.76
N VAL A 329 13.75 -10.86 -5.50
CA VAL A 329 14.88 -11.54 -4.82
C VAL A 329 14.45 -12.39 -3.63
N GLY A 330 13.21 -12.86 -3.62
CA GLY A 330 12.68 -13.78 -2.59
C GLY A 330 12.18 -13.11 -1.32
N ALA A 331 12.59 -11.88 -1.02
CA ALA A 331 12.12 -11.09 0.11
C ALA A 331 11.86 -9.64 -0.32
N GLU A 332 10.91 -8.99 0.33
CA GLU A 332 10.68 -7.56 0.16
C GLU A 332 11.92 -6.77 0.55
N GLN A 333 12.27 -5.76 -0.25
CA GLN A 333 13.45 -4.94 0.01
C GLN A 333 13.04 -3.63 0.67
N PRO A 334 13.83 -3.15 1.65
CA PRO A 334 13.61 -1.82 2.23
C PRO A 334 13.78 -0.73 1.17
N ILE A 335 12.95 0.30 1.25
CA ILE A 335 12.92 1.48 0.37
C ILE A 335 12.98 2.76 1.21
N ALA A 336 13.41 3.87 0.62
CA ALA A 336 13.52 5.15 1.31
C ALA A 336 12.19 5.92 1.36
N ASP A 337 11.40 5.82 0.31
CA ASP A 337 10.06 6.39 0.23
C ASP A 337 9.13 5.53 -0.64
N ALA A 338 7.85 5.79 -0.52
CA ALA A 338 6.79 5.17 -1.30
C ALA A 338 5.77 6.21 -1.76
N LEU A 339 4.98 5.87 -2.78
CA LEU A 339 3.84 6.67 -3.20
C LEU A 339 2.55 5.95 -2.77
N PHE A 340 1.77 6.57 -1.89
CA PHE A 340 0.53 6.01 -1.36
C PHE A 340 -0.70 6.68 -1.96
N LEU A 341 -1.62 5.86 -2.44
CA LEU A 341 -3.01 6.24 -2.62
C LEU A 341 -3.78 5.85 -1.36
N SER A 342 -4.16 6.83 -0.57
CA SER A 342 -4.83 6.65 0.72
C SER A 342 -6.32 6.95 0.61
N TYR A 343 -7.14 6.10 1.26
CA TYR A 343 -8.59 6.23 1.37
C TYR A 343 -8.97 6.53 2.82
N SER A 344 -9.72 7.59 3.03
CA SER A 344 -10.11 8.08 4.37
C SER A 344 -11.56 7.77 4.78
N GLY A 345 -12.30 7.00 3.99
CA GLY A 345 -13.64 6.53 4.33
C GLY A 345 -13.65 5.20 5.07
N VAL A 346 -14.85 4.72 5.38
CA VAL A 346 -15.04 3.39 5.97
C VAL A 346 -14.58 2.31 4.99
N TYR A 347 -13.72 1.43 5.45
CA TYR A 347 -13.29 0.25 4.69
C TYR A 347 -13.77 -1.02 5.38
N ALA A 348 -14.39 -1.94 4.65
CA ALA A 348 -14.70 -3.27 5.14
C ALA A 348 -13.78 -4.29 4.43
N ALA A 349 -13.11 -5.13 5.21
CA ALA A 349 -12.36 -6.26 4.68
C ALA A 349 -13.32 -7.35 4.14
N PRO A 350 -12.87 -8.26 3.28
CA PRO A 350 -13.65 -9.46 2.98
C PRO A 350 -14.03 -10.20 4.27
N PRO A 351 -15.22 -10.81 4.35
CA PRO A 351 -15.58 -11.65 5.49
C PRO A 351 -14.61 -12.81 5.67
N SER A 352 -14.54 -13.39 6.86
CA SER A 352 -13.65 -14.53 7.17
C SER A 352 -13.87 -15.74 6.24
N SER A 353 -15.09 -15.89 5.70
CA SER A 353 -15.41 -16.86 4.66
C SER A 353 -16.42 -16.25 3.67
N ALA A 354 -16.41 -16.72 2.43
CA ALA A 354 -17.41 -16.33 1.44
C ALA A 354 -18.79 -16.97 1.68
N THR A 355 -18.85 -17.98 2.54
CA THR A 355 -20.10 -18.70 2.87
C THR A 355 -20.15 -18.96 4.37
N LEU A 356 -21.28 -18.62 4.98
CA LEU A 356 -21.70 -19.06 6.32
C LEU A 356 -22.47 -20.37 6.16
N SER A 357 -22.08 -21.40 6.90
CA SER A 357 -22.71 -22.73 6.89
C SER A 357 -22.93 -23.18 8.34
N PRO A 358 -23.98 -22.69 9.01
CA PRO A 358 -24.19 -22.87 10.46
C PRO A 358 -24.74 -24.26 10.75
N ASN A 359 -23.91 -25.28 10.67
CA ASN A 359 -24.27 -26.68 10.84
C ASN A 359 -23.65 -27.33 12.10
N GLY A 360 -22.90 -26.57 12.90
CA GLY A 360 -22.37 -26.97 14.20
C GLY A 360 -21.11 -27.85 14.14
N ASP A 361 -20.39 -27.86 13.02
CA ASP A 361 -19.15 -28.66 12.88
C ASP A 361 -17.85 -27.87 13.22
N GLY A 362 -17.98 -26.58 13.53
CA GLY A 362 -16.86 -25.69 13.82
C GLY A 362 -16.19 -25.08 12.57
N VAL A 363 -16.73 -25.31 11.38
CA VAL A 363 -16.20 -24.78 10.11
C VAL A 363 -17.24 -23.88 9.45
N ASP A 364 -16.93 -22.60 9.30
CA ASP A 364 -17.82 -21.60 8.73
C ASP A 364 -19.19 -21.46 9.45
N ASP A 365 -19.26 -21.86 10.73
CA ASP A 365 -20.47 -21.70 11.56
C ASP A 365 -20.70 -20.25 11.99
N ASN A 366 -19.67 -19.41 11.92
CA ASN A 366 -19.71 -17.98 12.21
C ASN A 366 -18.89 -17.22 11.19
N LEU A 367 -19.38 -16.06 10.76
CA LEU A 367 -18.58 -15.10 9.98
C LEU A 367 -18.08 -13.98 10.88
N THR A 368 -16.81 -13.62 10.67
CA THR A 368 -16.22 -12.42 11.22
C THR A 368 -16.19 -11.34 10.14
N PHE A 369 -16.80 -10.21 10.43
CA PHE A 369 -16.73 -9.00 9.61
C PHE A 369 -15.75 -8.03 10.26
N THR A 370 -14.81 -7.54 9.47
CA THR A 370 -13.83 -6.55 9.92
C THR A 370 -14.01 -5.28 9.12
N TYR A 371 -14.06 -4.13 9.80
CA TYR A 371 -14.08 -2.82 9.15
C TYR A 371 -13.13 -1.86 9.87
N LYS A 372 -12.66 -0.86 9.12
CA LYS A 372 -11.74 0.16 9.58
C LYS A 372 -12.39 1.53 9.49
N LEU A 373 -12.25 2.29 10.56
CA LEU A 373 -12.59 3.70 10.65
C LEU A 373 -11.29 4.51 10.73
N VAL A 374 -11.16 5.53 9.90
CA VAL A 374 -10.01 6.44 9.90
C VAL A 374 -10.19 7.57 10.91
N ARG A 375 -11.45 7.87 11.28
CA ARG A 375 -11.86 8.92 12.21
C ARG A 375 -12.96 8.40 13.10
N ARG A 376 -13.11 9.01 14.28
CA ARG A 376 -14.27 8.76 15.15
C ARG A 376 -15.56 9.01 14.38
N SER A 377 -16.46 8.04 14.37
CA SER A 377 -17.65 8.05 13.52
C SER A 377 -18.88 7.50 14.24
N GLN A 378 -20.05 8.02 13.89
CA GLN A 378 -21.31 7.33 14.16
C GLN A 378 -21.43 6.18 13.16
N VAL A 379 -21.47 4.94 13.66
CA VAL A 379 -21.47 3.72 12.86
C VAL A 379 -22.84 3.06 12.89
N THR A 380 -23.28 2.62 11.72
CA THR A 380 -24.40 1.69 11.57
C THR A 380 -23.90 0.51 10.75
N ALA A 381 -23.90 -0.68 11.35
CA ALA A 381 -23.54 -1.91 10.64
C ALA A 381 -24.71 -2.90 10.69
N SER A 382 -24.96 -3.57 9.57
CA SER A 382 -26.05 -4.54 9.42
C SER A 382 -25.69 -5.62 8.41
N VAL A 383 -26.36 -6.77 8.50
CA VAL A 383 -26.41 -7.74 7.41
C VAL A 383 -27.76 -7.63 6.69
N VAL A 384 -27.70 -7.56 5.36
CA VAL A 384 -28.87 -7.33 4.48
C VAL A 384 -29.00 -8.53 3.54
N GLY A 385 -30.14 -9.21 3.59
CA GLY A 385 -30.38 -10.42 2.81
C GLY A 385 -31.83 -10.62 2.39
N PRO A 386 -32.24 -11.84 2.01
CA PRO A 386 -33.57 -12.11 1.49
C PRO A 386 -34.65 -11.70 2.49
N GLY A 387 -35.35 -10.58 2.19
CA GLY A 387 -36.50 -10.08 2.97
C GLY A 387 -36.18 -9.50 4.36
N ALA A 388 -34.88 -9.34 4.73
CA ALA A 388 -34.50 -8.89 6.05
C ALA A 388 -33.27 -7.97 6.06
N THR A 389 -33.26 -7.05 7.03
CA THR A 389 -32.06 -6.30 7.46
C THR A 389 -31.89 -6.53 8.96
N ILE A 390 -30.78 -7.12 9.34
CA ILE A 390 -30.46 -7.44 10.74
C ILE A 390 -29.40 -6.46 11.21
N PRO A 391 -29.70 -5.56 12.17
CA PRO A 391 -28.72 -4.64 12.71
C PRO A 391 -27.71 -5.39 13.57
N LEU A 392 -26.42 -5.05 13.45
CA LEU A 392 -25.31 -5.58 14.24
C LEU A 392 -24.77 -4.54 15.22
N VAL A 393 -24.60 -3.29 14.74
CA VAL A 393 -24.09 -2.16 15.53
C VAL A 393 -24.82 -0.88 15.14
N GLN A 394 -25.08 -0.04 16.15
CA GLN A 394 -25.49 1.35 16.01
C GLN A 394 -24.90 2.13 17.19
N ASP A 395 -23.68 2.65 17.03
CA ASP A 395 -22.94 3.33 18.09
C ASP A 395 -21.95 4.35 17.51
N THR A 396 -21.32 5.13 18.40
CA THR A 396 -20.20 6.00 18.09
C THR A 396 -18.90 5.26 18.42
N GLU A 397 -18.07 5.03 17.42
CA GLU A 397 -16.82 4.29 17.54
C GLU A 397 -15.61 5.18 17.20
N ASP A 398 -14.49 4.94 17.88
CA ASP A 398 -13.24 5.64 17.62
C ASP A 398 -12.55 5.11 16.34
N ALA A 399 -11.58 5.87 15.81
CA ALA A 399 -10.75 5.40 14.72
C ALA A 399 -10.04 4.09 15.12
N GLY A 400 -9.96 3.16 14.16
CA GLY A 400 -9.37 1.86 14.41
C GLY A 400 -9.99 0.73 13.59
N ILE A 401 -9.59 -0.49 13.91
CA ILE A 401 -10.12 -1.73 13.32
C ILE A 401 -11.13 -2.32 14.28
N HIS A 402 -12.34 -2.58 13.77
CA HIS A 402 -13.46 -3.15 14.50
C HIS A 402 -13.85 -4.50 13.91
N THR A 403 -14.31 -5.40 14.76
CA THR A 403 -14.74 -6.74 14.35
C THR A 403 -16.10 -7.09 14.92
N LEU A 404 -16.93 -7.72 14.09
CA LEU A 404 -18.25 -8.22 14.47
C LEU A 404 -18.34 -9.69 14.08
N GLN A 405 -19.11 -10.45 14.84
CA GLN A 405 -19.41 -11.85 14.51
C GLN A 405 -20.89 -12.03 14.26
N TRP A 406 -21.23 -12.92 13.34
CA TRP A 406 -22.60 -13.29 13.03
C TRP A 406 -22.68 -14.77 12.68
N ASP A 407 -23.64 -15.45 13.32
CA ASP A 407 -23.86 -16.91 13.22
C ASP A 407 -25.03 -17.30 12.31
N GLY A 408 -25.75 -16.33 11.76
CA GLY A 408 -26.87 -16.58 10.85
C GLY A 408 -28.14 -17.10 11.49
N VAL A 409 -28.21 -17.20 12.83
CA VAL A 409 -29.39 -17.76 13.51
C VAL A 409 -30.66 -16.98 13.15
N GLY A 410 -31.67 -17.69 12.64
CA GLY A 410 -32.97 -17.15 12.25
C GLY A 410 -32.98 -16.41 10.91
N ALA A 411 -31.86 -16.39 10.19
CA ALA A 411 -31.78 -15.82 8.84
C ALA A 411 -32.21 -16.84 7.78
N VAL A 412 -32.69 -16.36 6.63
CA VAL A 412 -33.09 -17.19 5.49
C VAL A 412 -31.87 -17.46 4.60
N GLU A 413 -31.71 -18.69 4.16
CA GLU A 413 -30.70 -19.11 3.20
C GLU A 413 -30.69 -18.23 1.93
N GLY A 414 -29.50 -17.90 1.42
CA GLY A 414 -29.33 -17.09 0.22
C GLY A 414 -28.15 -16.14 0.26
N ASN A 415 -28.16 -15.15 -0.63
CA ASN A 415 -27.10 -14.14 -0.72
C ASN A 415 -27.36 -12.99 0.25
N TRP A 416 -26.36 -12.68 1.02
CA TRP A 416 -26.34 -11.64 2.03
C TRP A 416 -25.23 -10.61 1.76
N ARG A 417 -25.37 -9.43 2.35
CA ARG A 417 -24.32 -8.41 2.35
C ARG A 417 -24.14 -7.86 3.76
N PHE A 418 -22.91 -7.84 4.23
CA PHE A 418 -22.52 -6.98 5.34
C PHE A 418 -22.42 -5.55 4.83
N VAL A 419 -23.12 -4.60 5.46
CA VAL A 419 -23.14 -3.18 5.11
C VAL A 419 -22.77 -2.38 6.34
N VAL A 420 -21.74 -1.54 6.23
CA VAL A 420 -21.32 -0.63 7.29
C VAL A 420 -21.25 0.79 6.76
N THR A 421 -21.91 1.71 7.46
CA THR A 421 -21.91 3.15 7.19
C THR A 421 -21.36 3.87 8.39
N GLY A 422 -20.40 4.77 8.16
CA GLY A 422 -19.87 5.68 9.16
C GLY A 422 -20.11 7.14 8.77
N VAL A 423 -20.56 7.95 9.72
CA VAL A 423 -20.59 9.42 9.61
C VAL A 423 -19.49 9.95 10.51
N ASP A 424 -18.43 10.50 9.92
CA ASP A 424 -17.27 10.95 10.67
C ASP A 424 -17.52 12.28 11.42
N ASP A 425 -16.56 12.68 12.26
CA ASP A 425 -16.60 13.91 13.06
C ASP A 425 -16.58 15.21 12.22
N THR A 426 -16.41 15.12 10.90
CA THR A 426 -16.59 16.24 9.96
C THR A 426 -17.97 16.23 9.30
N GLY A 427 -18.83 15.24 9.62
CA GLY A 427 -20.16 15.06 9.05
C GLY A 427 -20.16 14.33 7.70
N ARG A 428 -19.04 13.78 7.25
CA ARG A 428 -18.94 13.03 6.01
C ARG A 428 -19.40 11.59 6.21
N SER A 429 -20.37 11.17 5.39
CA SER A 429 -20.89 9.80 5.38
C SER A 429 -20.22 8.95 4.31
N THR A 430 -19.78 7.76 4.68
CA THR A 430 -19.25 6.75 3.75
C THR A 430 -19.77 5.37 4.10
N THR A 431 -19.96 4.53 3.08
CA THR A 431 -20.50 3.18 3.22
C THR A 431 -19.58 2.18 2.53
N ALA A 432 -19.36 1.04 3.17
CA ALA A 432 -18.71 -0.12 2.57
C ALA A 432 -19.63 -1.34 2.69
N ASP A 433 -19.58 -2.24 1.71
CA ASP A 433 -20.33 -3.49 1.74
C ASP A 433 -19.50 -4.68 1.28
N ARG A 434 -19.86 -5.89 1.76
CA ARG A 434 -19.26 -7.16 1.38
C ARG A 434 -20.31 -8.23 1.24
N SER A 435 -20.32 -8.90 0.09
CA SER A 435 -21.23 -10.01 -0.19
C SER A 435 -20.70 -11.32 0.38
N PHE A 436 -21.61 -12.16 0.84
CA PHE A 436 -21.38 -13.53 1.27
C PHE A 436 -22.66 -14.33 1.08
N ALA A 437 -22.60 -15.66 1.26
CA ALA A 437 -23.76 -16.53 1.21
C ALA A 437 -24.06 -17.16 2.57
N LEU A 438 -25.33 -17.33 2.91
CA LEU A 438 -25.78 -18.25 3.95
C LEU A 438 -26.27 -19.52 3.26
N ASN A 439 -25.65 -20.67 3.53
CA ASN A 439 -25.91 -21.92 2.85
C ASN A 439 -26.12 -23.06 3.87
N GLU A 440 -27.37 -23.46 4.01
CA GLU A 440 -27.83 -24.54 4.88
C GLU A 440 -28.05 -25.87 4.14
N THR A 441 -27.48 -26.00 2.94
CA THR A 441 -27.64 -27.21 2.09
C THR A 441 -27.20 -28.49 2.79
N LEU A 442 -26.13 -28.44 3.63
CA LEU A 442 -25.66 -29.59 4.41
C LEU A 442 -26.25 -29.60 5.80
N GLY A 443 -27.09 -30.57 6.09
CA GLY A 443 -27.53 -30.95 7.43
C GLY A 443 -26.74 -32.17 7.94
N SER A 444 -26.86 -32.49 9.18
CA SER A 444 -26.27 -33.59 9.97
C SER A 444 -25.27 -34.52 9.27
N LEU A 445 -24.07 -34.65 9.80
CA LEU A 445 -23.10 -35.67 9.37
C LEU A 445 -22.85 -36.67 10.50
N THR A 446 -23.11 -37.94 10.25
CA THR A 446 -22.79 -39.05 11.15
C THR A 446 -21.74 -39.95 10.52
N VAL A 447 -20.65 -40.18 11.23
CA VAL A 447 -19.58 -41.08 10.80
C VAL A 447 -19.53 -42.30 11.71
N THR A 448 -19.88 -43.47 11.15
CA THR A 448 -19.86 -44.75 11.87
C THR A 448 -18.76 -45.64 11.33
N ARG A 449 -18.15 -46.45 12.22
CA ARG A 449 -17.20 -47.48 11.78
C ARG A 449 -17.96 -48.66 11.21
N ALA A 450 -17.53 -49.15 10.03
CA ALA A 450 -18.02 -50.33 9.34
C ALA A 450 -16.84 -51.27 9.08
N GLY A 451 -16.65 -52.25 9.95
CA GLY A 451 -15.47 -53.15 9.91
C GLY A 451 -14.16 -52.37 10.12
N GLN A 452 -13.27 -52.39 9.14
CA GLN A 452 -12.03 -51.59 9.16
C GLN A 452 -12.26 -50.18 8.58
N GLY A 453 -13.34 -49.97 7.88
CA GLY A 453 -13.66 -48.68 7.21
C GLY A 453 -14.62 -47.79 7.98
N VAL A 454 -15.22 -46.85 7.26
CA VAL A 454 -16.24 -45.92 7.79
C VAL A 454 -17.39 -45.77 6.80
N THR A 455 -18.58 -45.54 7.34
CA THR A 455 -19.75 -45.07 6.60
C THR A 455 -20.08 -43.65 7.08
N ALA A 456 -20.16 -42.72 6.14
CA ALA A 456 -20.62 -41.34 6.37
C ALA A 456 -22.07 -41.24 5.86
N THR A 457 -22.98 -40.81 6.74
CA THR A 457 -24.37 -40.49 6.38
C THR A 457 -24.60 -39.00 6.63
N PHE A 458 -25.22 -38.32 5.67
CA PHE A 458 -25.49 -36.89 5.74
C PHE A 458 -26.80 -36.58 5.01
N THR A 459 -27.35 -35.37 5.23
CA THR A 459 -28.55 -34.92 4.55
C THR A 459 -28.25 -33.71 3.69
N LEU A 460 -28.95 -33.64 2.54
CA LEU A 460 -28.97 -32.46 1.67
C LEU A 460 -30.35 -31.82 1.71
N ALA A 461 -30.43 -30.54 2.06
CA ALA A 461 -31.66 -29.77 1.94
C ALA A 461 -31.98 -29.43 0.49
N HIS A 462 -30.96 -29.25 -0.36
CA HIS A 462 -31.07 -28.91 -1.77
C HIS A 462 -30.13 -29.77 -2.62
N PRO A 463 -30.44 -29.96 -3.92
CA PRO A 463 -29.54 -30.64 -4.85
C PRO A 463 -28.19 -29.91 -4.93
N ALA A 464 -27.10 -30.67 -4.88
CA ALA A 464 -25.74 -30.12 -4.90
C ALA A 464 -24.73 -31.07 -5.57
N THR A 465 -23.63 -30.54 -6.04
CA THR A 465 -22.44 -31.33 -6.36
C THR A 465 -21.68 -31.61 -5.06
N VAL A 466 -21.59 -32.88 -4.69
CA VAL A 466 -21.04 -33.30 -3.40
C VAL A 466 -19.73 -34.04 -3.60
N THR A 467 -18.73 -33.69 -2.79
CA THR A 467 -17.48 -34.43 -2.65
C THR A 467 -17.35 -34.88 -1.21
N VAL A 468 -17.12 -36.17 -0.98
CA VAL A 468 -16.87 -36.77 0.34
C VAL A 468 -15.46 -37.32 0.37
N THR A 469 -14.67 -36.87 1.33
CA THR A 469 -13.27 -37.29 1.51
C THR A 469 -13.01 -37.84 2.92
N VAL A 470 -12.05 -38.75 3.01
CA VAL A 470 -11.41 -39.13 4.28
C VAL A 470 -10.05 -38.47 4.36
N GLU A 471 -9.81 -37.77 5.46
CA GLU A 471 -8.61 -36.95 5.65
C GLU A 471 -7.85 -37.36 6.90
N LYS A 472 -6.51 -37.20 6.89
CA LYS A 472 -5.66 -37.26 8.07
C LYS A 472 -5.87 -36.01 8.94
N PRO A 473 -5.42 -36.01 10.21
CA PRO A 473 -5.49 -34.83 11.08
C PRO A 473 -4.84 -33.56 10.49
N ASN A 474 -3.83 -33.73 9.65
CA ASN A 474 -3.11 -32.63 8.97
C ASN A 474 -3.77 -32.20 7.64
N GLY A 475 -4.99 -32.67 7.33
CA GLY A 475 -5.74 -32.29 6.14
C GLY A 475 -5.37 -33.05 4.86
N ILE A 476 -4.42 -33.99 4.90
CA ILE A 476 -4.08 -34.80 3.71
C ILE A 476 -5.24 -35.75 3.39
N VAL A 477 -5.76 -35.65 2.17
CA VAL A 477 -6.81 -36.53 1.64
C VAL A 477 -6.25 -37.94 1.43
N LEU A 478 -6.89 -38.93 2.06
CA LEU A 478 -6.56 -40.36 1.93
C LEU A 478 -7.38 -41.02 0.84
N ALA A 479 -8.66 -40.66 0.75
CA ALA A 479 -9.57 -41.21 -0.24
C ALA A 479 -10.70 -40.20 -0.52
N THR A 480 -11.15 -40.18 -1.78
CA THR A 480 -12.40 -39.57 -2.19
C THR A 480 -13.44 -40.66 -2.35
N LEU A 481 -14.50 -40.60 -1.52
CA LEU A 481 -15.54 -41.63 -1.47
C LEU A 481 -16.63 -41.39 -2.51
N LEU A 482 -16.87 -40.10 -2.77
CA LEU A 482 -17.93 -39.61 -3.63
C LEU A 482 -17.52 -38.29 -4.27
N SER A 483 -17.81 -38.10 -5.55
CA SER A 483 -17.70 -36.78 -6.21
C SER A 483 -18.71 -36.77 -7.38
N LYS A 484 -19.94 -36.33 -7.09
CA LYS A 484 -21.03 -36.26 -8.09
C LYS A 484 -22.15 -35.34 -7.64
N LYS A 485 -23.06 -35.03 -8.58
CA LYS A 485 -24.32 -34.34 -8.29
C LYS A 485 -25.27 -35.33 -7.59
N LEU A 486 -25.90 -34.85 -6.51
CA LEU A 486 -26.89 -35.56 -5.70
C LEU A 486 -28.16 -34.71 -5.56
N ASP A 487 -29.30 -35.36 -5.45
CA ASP A 487 -30.56 -34.73 -5.13
C ASP A 487 -30.70 -34.50 -3.62
N ALA A 488 -31.66 -33.66 -3.22
CA ALA A 488 -32.01 -33.43 -1.82
C ALA A 488 -32.43 -34.75 -1.14
N GLY A 489 -32.19 -34.83 0.17
CA GLY A 489 -32.52 -35.98 0.99
C GLY A 489 -31.31 -36.67 1.63
N PRO A 490 -31.55 -37.84 2.29
CA PRO A 490 -30.48 -38.58 2.97
C PRO A 490 -29.50 -39.19 1.96
N GLN A 491 -28.22 -39.07 2.27
CA GLN A 491 -27.10 -39.55 1.44
C GLN A 491 -26.14 -40.41 2.26
N SER A 492 -25.38 -41.27 1.59
CA SER A 492 -24.39 -42.13 2.23
C SER A 492 -23.17 -42.36 1.34
N ALA A 493 -22.01 -42.44 1.96
CA ALA A 493 -20.76 -42.82 1.31
C ALA A 493 -19.95 -43.75 2.23
N THR A 494 -19.39 -44.83 1.69
CA THR A 494 -18.65 -45.82 2.47
C THR A 494 -17.21 -45.93 1.99
N TRP A 495 -16.30 -46.10 2.94
CA TRP A 495 -14.88 -46.38 2.72
C TRP A 495 -14.50 -47.69 3.37
N SER A 496 -13.90 -48.59 2.60
CA SER A 496 -13.43 -49.90 3.07
C SER A 496 -11.96 -49.90 3.55
N GLY A 497 -11.27 -48.76 3.45
CA GLY A 497 -9.89 -48.64 3.89
C GLY A 497 -9.75 -48.68 5.41
N ARG A 498 -8.51 -48.79 5.89
CA ARG A 498 -8.22 -48.89 7.35
C ARG A 498 -8.37 -47.55 8.04
N ALA A 499 -9.45 -47.38 8.76
CA ALA A 499 -9.74 -46.17 9.52
C ALA A 499 -8.96 -46.10 10.83
N SER A 500 -8.33 -44.97 11.11
CA SER A 500 -7.63 -44.69 12.39
C SER A 500 -8.38 -43.63 13.20
N SER A 501 -8.19 -43.65 14.50
CA SER A 501 -8.62 -42.55 15.37
C SER A 501 -7.91 -41.27 14.96
N GLY A 502 -8.63 -40.14 14.97
CA GLY A 502 -8.12 -38.83 14.52
C GLY A 502 -8.28 -38.55 13.04
N TYR A 503 -8.67 -39.53 12.20
CA TYR A 503 -9.10 -39.23 10.83
C TYR A 503 -10.43 -38.46 10.86
N ARG A 504 -10.70 -37.72 9.79
CA ARG A 504 -11.94 -36.95 9.63
C ARG A 504 -12.59 -37.31 8.31
N VAL A 505 -13.90 -37.27 8.27
CA VAL A 505 -14.67 -37.26 7.03
C VAL A 505 -15.09 -35.82 6.78
N ARG A 506 -14.80 -35.34 5.59
CA ARG A 506 -15.24 -34.03 5.10
C ARG A 506 -16.24 -34.25 3.97
N VAL A 507 -17.39 -33.58 4.08
CA VAL A 507 -18.40 -33.47 3.05
C VAL A 507 -18.42 -32.01 2.56
N VAL A 508 -18.31 -31.82 1.27
CA VAL A 508 -18.42 -30.51 0.62
C VAL A 508 -19.55 -30.57 -0.37
N ALA A 509 -20.54 -29.70 -0.23
CA ALA A 509 -21.64 -29.51 -1.18
C ALA A 509 -21.51 -28.14 -1.85
N THR A 510 -21.65 -28.09 -3.15
CA THR A 510 -21.61 -26.85 -3.95
C THR A 510 -22.88 -26.77 -4.79
N ASN A 511 -23.59 -25.66 -4.70
CA ASN A 511 -24.79 -25.35 -5.49
C ASN A 511 -24.76 -23.87 -5.94
N SER A 512 -25.90 -23.36 -6.42
CA SER A 512 -26.02 -21.95 -6.87
C SER A 512 -25.91 -20.90 -5.76
N ILE A 513 -26.08 -21.31 -4.48
CA ILE A 513 -25.99 -20.41 -3.33
C ILE A 513 -24.52 -20.26 -2.91
N GLY A 514 -23.74 -21.35 -2.99
CA GLY A 514 -22.34 -21.35 -2.59
C GLY A 514 -21.85 -22.74 -2.20
N LYS A 515 -20.79 -22.76 -1.38
CA LYS A 515 -20.13 -23.97 -0.90
C LYS A 515 -20.43 -24.15 0.59
N ALA A 516 -21.09 -25.26 0.97
CA ALA A 516 -21.26 -25.69 2.36
C ALA A 516 -20.28 -26.82 2.69
N THR A 517 -19.80 -26.86 3.91
CA THR A 517 -18.85 -27.89 4.41
C THR A 517 -19.38 -28.51 5.70
N LEU A 518 -19.20 -29.82 5.85
CA LEU A 518 -19.41 -30.56 7.10
C LEU A 518 -18.21 -31.44 7.39
N VAL A 519 -17.72 -31.41 8.63
CA VAL A 519 -16.57 -32.21 9.06
C VAL A 519 -16.92 -32.98 10.33
N ALA A 520 -16.71 -34.29 10.34
CA ALA A 520 -16.87 -35.09 11.52
C ALA A 520 -15.65 -36.02 11.76
N PRO A 521 -15.22 -36.22 13.01
CA PRO A 521 -14.12 -37.09 13.33
C PRO A 521 -14.54 -38.57 13.17
N VAL A 522 -13.58 -39.41 12.79
CA VAL A 522 -13.70 -40.87 12.90
C VAL A 522 -13.42 -41.25 14.36
N THR A 523 -14.46 -41.53 15.13
CA THR A 523 -14.34 -41.88 16.55
C THR A 523 -13.67 -43.25 16.73
N ALA A 524 -13.06 -43.45 17.89
CA ALA A 524 -12.52 -44.76 18.27
C ALA A 524 -13.66 -45.79 18.35
N ARG A 525 -13.34 -47.07 18.07
CA ARG A 525 -14.28 -48.18 18.33
C ARG A 525 -14.66 -48.14 19.81
N ARG A 526 -15.95 -48.00 20.14
CA ARG A 526 -16.41 -48.35 21.49
C ARG A 526 -16.19 -49.84 21.63
N SER A 527 -15.32 -50.22 22.56
CA SER A 527 -15.04 -51.61 22.95
C SER A 527 -16.29 -52.24 23.55
#